data_38e78b195a2768a84d972a7674af08b0
#
_entry.id   38e78b195a2768a84d972a7674af08b0
#
_cell.length_a   1.000
_cell.length_b   1.000
_cell.length_c   1.000
_cell.angle_alpha   90.00
_cell.angle_beta   90.00
_cell.angle_gamma   90.00
#
_symmetry.space_group_name_H-M   'P 1'
#
loop_
_entity.id
_entity.type
_entity.pdbx_description
1 polymer ?
#
loop_
_entity_poly.entity_id
_entity_poly.type
_entity_poly.pdbx_seq_one_letter_code
_entity_poly.pdbx_strand_id
1 'polypeptide(L)' 'MAFEAILDEVDQLHSVSTRLEGLAEQHPPVEEALMTIAGNVRGTATILAVLVATKLHNSDGNVSSTSA' A
#
# COMPACT_ATOMS: atom_id res chain seq x y z
N MET A 1 16.67 -3.25 10.67
CA MET A 1 15.98 -3.03 9.45
C MET A 1 14.82 -2.13 9.65
N ALA A 2 14.61 -1.28 8.75
CA ALA A 2 13.61 -0.25 8.99
C ALA A 2 12.27 -0.60 8.38
N PHE A 3 11.78 -1.78 8.70
CA PHE A 3 10.47 -2.13 8.20
C PHE A 3 9.38 -1.22 8.76
N GLU A 4 9.62 -0.67 9.95
CA GLU A 4 8.63 0.24 10.51
C GLU A 4 8.43 1.46 9.66
N ALA A 5 9.51 1.96 9.07
CA ALA A 5 9.38 3.11 8.19
C ALA A 5 8.56 2.76 6.96
N ILE A 6 8.72 1.55 6.47
CA ILE A 6 7.94 1.12 5.31
C ILE A 6 6.48 0.96 5.70
N LEU A 7 6.22 0.41 6.88
CA LEU A 7 4.84 0.27 7.32
C LEU A 7 4.18 1.62 7.56
N ASP A 8 4.95 2.61 8.01
CA ASP A 8 4.43 3.95 8.12
C ASP A 8 4.00 4.49 6.76
N GLU A 9 4.78 4.18 5.72
CA GLU A 9 4.39 4.59 4.37
C GLU A 9 3.12 3.89 3.92
N VAL A 10 2.96 2.63 4.28
CA VAL A 10 1.73 1.92 3.95
C VAL A 10 0.54 2.64 4.57
N ASP A 11 0.66 3.04 5.83
CA ASP A 11 -0.41 3.75 6.50
C ASP A 11 -0.70 5.08 5.81
N GLN A 12 0.34 5.79 5.41
CA GLN A 12 0.15 7.06 4.74
C GLN A 12 -0.51 6.89 3.39
N LEU A 13 -0.16 5.85 2.67
CA LEU A 13 -0.79 5.59 1.39
C LEU A 13 -2.27 5.28 1.56
N HIS A 14 -2.62 4.53 2.59
CA HIS A 14 -4.04 4.30 2.87
C HIS A 14 -4.76 5.58 3.21
N SER A 15 -4.12 6.45 3.97
CA SER A 15 -4.72 7.75 4.30
C SER A 15 -4.93 8.60 3.06
N VAL A 16 -3.95 8.60 2.16
CA VAL A 16 -4.07 9.34 0.92
C VAL A 16 -5.23 8.78 0.10
N SER A 17 -5.33 7.47 0.02
CA SER A 17 -6.42 6.85 -0.73
C SER A 17 -7.76 7.28 -0.19
N THR A 18 -7.92 7.28 1.13
CA THR A 18 -9.17 7.67 1.75
C THR A 18 -9.49 9.14 1.47
N ARG A 19 -8.47 9.99 1.54
CA ARG A 19 -8.68 11.41 1.27
C ARG A 19 -9.05 11.65 -0.18
N LEU A 20 -8.46 10.88 -1.09
CA LEU A 20 -8.81 11.00 -2.50
C LEU A 20 -10.26 10.61 -2.75
N GLU A 21 -10.73 9.58 -2.04
CA GLU A 21 -12.13 9.18 -2.16
C GLU A 21 -13.05 10.30 -1.71
N GLY A 22 -12.71 10.96 -0.60
CA GLY A 22 -13.49 12.07 -0.13
C GLY A 22 -13.50 13.23 -1.11
N LEU A 23 -12.36 13.51 -1.70
CA LEU A 23 -12.28 14.56 -2.71
C LEU A 23 -13.11 14.21 -3.94
N ALA A 24 -13.12 12.95 -4.30
CA ALA A 24 -13.91 12.52 -5.45
C ALA A 24 -15.38 12.85 -5.24
N GLU A 25 -15.87 12.60 -4.03
CA GLU A 25 -17.26 12.88 -3.74
C GLU A 25 -17.57 14.36 -3.81
N GLN A 26 -16.60 15.18 -3.48
CA GLN A 26 -16.81 16.63 -3.46
C GLN A 26 -16.60 17.27 -4.82
N HIS A 27 -16.04 16.55 -5.76
CA HIS A 27 -15.71 17.12 -7.07
C HIS A 27 -16.19 16.22 -8.18
N PRO A 28 -17.51 16.21 -8.42
CA PRO A 28 -18.09 15.30 -9.41
C PRO A 28 -17.42 15.28 -10.78
N PRO A 29 -16.96 16.40 -11.31
CA PRO A 29 -16.35 16.32 -12.63
C PRO A 29 -15.13 15.42 -12.73
N VAL A 30 -14.44 15.19 -11.62
CA VAL A 30 -13.25 14.33 -11.63
C VAL A 30 -13.42 13.12 -10.73
N GLU A 31 -14.65 12.85 -10.32
CA GLU A 31 -14.90 11.79 -9.35
C GLU A 31 -14.36 10.45 -9.82
N GLU A 32 -14.69 10.09 -11.04
CA GLU A 32 -14.30 8.79 -11.54
C GLU A 32 -12.80 8.64 -11.62
N ALA A 33 -12.13 9.69 -12.08
CA ALA A 33 -10.67 9.65 -12.17
C ALA A 33 -10.05 9.55 -10.79
N LEU A 34 -10.56 10.30 -9.83
CA LEU A 34 -10.01 10.27 -8.48
C LEU A 34 -10.27 8.93 -7.80
N MET A 35 -11.43 8.33 -8.04
CA MET A 35 -11.71 7.01 -7.46
C MET A 35 -10.77 5.96 -8.04
N THR A 36 -10.47 6.05 -9.32
CA THR A 36 -9.54 5.13 -9.94
C THR A 36 -8.14 5.29 -9.34
N ILE A 37 -7.71 6.52 -9.16
CA ILE A 37 -6.40 6.79 -8.58
C ILE A 37 -6.37 6.31 -7.13
N ALA A 38 -7.44 6.57 -6.39
CA ALA A 38 -7.49 6.11 -5.00
C ALA A 38 -7.37 4.60 -4.91
N GLY A 39 -8.03 3.88 -5.83
CA GLY A 39 -7.92 2.44 -5.87
C GLY A 39 -6.50 1.98 -6.19
N ASN A 40 -5.82 2.67 -7.09
CA ASN A 40 -4.44 2.34 -7.42
C ASN A 40 -3.52 2.57 -6.23
N VAL A 41 -3.72 3.67 -5.52
CA VAL A 41 -2.91 3.96 -4.34
C VAL A 41 -3.13 2.88 -3.27
N ARG A 42 -4.39 2.48 -3.06
CA ARG A 42 -4.70 1.44 -2.09
C ARG A 42 -4.09 0.13 -2.49
N GLY A 43 -4.13 -0.21 -3.77
CA GLY A 43 -3.50 -1.43 -4.25
C GLY A 43 -2.00 -1.42 -4.04
N THR A 44 -1.37 -0.26 -4.28
CA THR A 44 0.06 -0.12 -4.06
C THR A 44 0.39 -0.31 -2.58
N ALA A 45 -0.43 0.26 -1.70
CA ALA A 45 -0.21 0.10 -0.27
C ALA A 45 -0.31 -1.37 0.14
N THR A 46 -1.26 -2.07 -0.43
CA THR A 46 -1.43 -3.49 -0.13
C THR A 46 -0.22 -4.29 -0.60
N ILE A 47 0.26 -4.00 -1.80
CA ILE A 47 1.43 -4.70 -2.33
C ILE A 47 2.64 -4.43 -1.45
N LEU A 48 2.81 -3.19 -1.02
CA LEU A 48 3.93 -2.85 -0.16
C LEU A 48 3.83 -3.58 1.17
N ALA A 49 2.63 -3.68 1.73
CA ALA A 49 2.44 -4.40 2.98
C ALA A 49 2.76 -5.88 2.81
N VAL A 50 2.36 -6.45 1.69
CA VAL A 50 2.65 -7.86 1.41
C VAL A 50 4.15 -8.06 1.27
N LEU A 51 4.83 -7.13 0.63
CA LEU A 51 6.28 -7.22 0.50
C LEU A 51 6.95 -7.27 1.86
N VAL A 52 6.53 -6.41 2.77
CA VAL A 52 7.11 -6.39 4.11
C VAL A 52 6.82 -7.70 4.83
N ALA A 53 5.59 -8.17 4.75
CA ALA A 53 5.22 -9.42 5.42
C ALA A 53 6.01 -10.59 4.87
N THR A 54 6.20 -10.62 3.58
CA THR A 54 6.94 -11.70 2.95
C THR A 54 8.40 -11.68 3.37
N LYS A 55 8.99 -10.49 3.43
CA LYS A 55 10.38 -10.39 3.82
C LYS A 55 10.59 -10.75 5.28
N LEU A 56 9.68 -10.33 6.13
CA LEU A 56 9.78 -10.69 7.53
C LEU A 56 9.67 -12.20 7.71
N HIS A 57 8.76 -12.80 6.98
CA HIS A 57 8.57 -14.23 7.09
C HIS A 57 9.79 -14.98 6.57
N ASN A 58 10.32 -14.54 5.46
CA ASN A 58 11.48 -15.20 4.88
C ASN A 58 12.71 -15.06 5.73
N SER A 59 12.91 -13.89 6.29
CA SER A 59 14.12 -13.69 7.08
C SER A 59 14.06 -14.49 8.37
N ASP A 60 12.87 -14.95 8.70
CA ASP A 60 12.74 -15.75 9.83
C ASP A 60 13.32 -17.07 9.60
N GLY A 61 13.84 -17.32 8.55
CA GLY A 61 14.45 -18.41 8.55
C GLY A 61 14.66 -19.23 7.48
N ASN A 62 14.16 -19.06 6.54
CA ASN A 62 14.35 -19.96 5.60
C ASN A 62 14.51 -19.44 4.32
N VAL A 63 15.39 -18.55 4.33
CA VAL A 63 15.74 -17.92 3.12
C VAL A 63 16.16 -18.88 2.09
N SER A 64 16.76 -19.91 2.52
CA SER A 64 17.29 -20.82 1.54
C SER A 64 16.22 -21.44 0.72
N SER A 65 15.04 -21.51 1.26
CA SER A 65 14.00 -22.14 0.47
C SER A 65 13.70 -21.34 -0.74
N THR A 66 13.90 -20.06 -0.66
CA THR A 66 13.59 -19.27 -1.81
C THR A 66 14.59 -19.41 -2.89
N SER A 67 15.76 -19.80 -2.53
CA SER A 67 16.77 -19.91 -3.53
C SER A 67 16.59 -21.14 -4.36
N ALA A 68 15.80 -21.99 -3.92
CA ALA A 68 15.66 -23.24 -4.65
C ALA A 68 15.10 -23.04 -6.03
#